data_bb2e92d9699ec3e8671dc484e839a8be
#
_entry.id   bb2e92d9699ec3e8671dc484e839a8be
#
_cell.length_a   1.000
_cell.length_b   1.000
_cell.length_c   1.000
_cell.angle_alpha   90.00
_cell.angle_beta   90.00
_cell.angle_gamma   90.00
#
_symmetry.space_group_name_H-M   'P 1'
#
loop_
_entity.id
_entity.type
_entity.pdbx_description
1 polymer ?
#
loop_
_entity_poly.entity_id
_entity_poly.type
_entity_poly.pdbx_seq_one_letter_code
_entity_poly.pdbx_strand_id
1 'polypeptide(L)'
;MKILLAGGGTAGHINPALAIAGTVRQHNPEAELLYVGNKGGMEERLVSEAGYPFEPITIAGFQRKISLKNLAKNIHTVGLLIAANGQSKRIIKDFKPDVCVGTGGYVSGPILRAAAKMGIPILIHEQNAFPGMTTKMLSKYAQKVMLAVEDAQKYLDPSCPIVVTGNPVRPAILSAQRETARKKLGL
;
A
#
# COMPACT_ATOMS: atom_id res chain seq x y z
N MET A 1 -8.08 8.07 -16.01
CA MET A 1 -8.24 7.09 -14.91
C MET A 1 -7.50 7.60 -13.69
N LYS A 2 -8.16 7.62 -12.52
CA LYS A 2 -7.60 8.09 -11.25
C LYS A 2 -7.33 6.89 -10.34
N ILE A 3 -6.08 6.71 -9.92
CA ILE A 3 -5.67 5.60 -9.07
C ILE A 3 -5.09 6.14 -7.77
N LEU A 4 -5.64 5.68 -6.65
CA LEU A 4 -5.11 5.97 -5.33
C LEU A 4 -4.32 4.78 -4.83
N LEU A 5 -3.03 5.00 -4.50
CA LEU A 5 -2.16 3.97 -3.95
C LEU A 5 -1.96 4.19 -2.45
N ALA A 6 -1.91 3.11 -1.69
CA ALA A 6 -1.64 3.17 -0.26
C ALA A 6 -0.77 1.99 0.18
N GLY A 7 0.31 2.31 0.87
CA GLY A 7 1.24 1.33 1.43
C GLY A 7 2.31 2.03 2.26
N GLY A 8 2.80 1.40 3.32
CA GLY A 8 3.79 2.10 4.12
C GLY A 8 4.27 1.33 5.35
N GLY A 9 5.00 2.04 6.18
CA GLY A 9 5.64 1.49 7.36
C GLY A 9 6.96 0.77 7.09
N THR A 10 7.16 0.21 5.90
CA THR A 10 8.42 -0.42 5.46
C THR A 10 8.62 -0.28 3.96
N ALA A 11 9.87 -0.30 3.50
CA ALA A 11 10.20 -0.30 2.07
C ALA A 11 9.59 -1.51 1.32
N GLY A 12 9.36 -2.63 2.03
CA GLY A 12 8.71 -3.82 1.47
C GLY A 12 7.27 -3.58 0.99
N HIS A 13 6.56 -2.62 1.57
CA HIS A 13 5.22 -2.21 1.12
C HIS A 13 5.27 -1.01 0.15
N ILE A 14 6.25 -0.12 0.33
CA ILE A 14 6.36 1.10 -0.48
C ILE A 14 6.84 0.78 -1.90
N ASN A 15 7.91 -0.01 -2.04
CA ASN A 15 8.50 -0.32 -3.34
C ASN A 15 7.54 -1.04 -4.31
N PRO A 16 6.74 -2.03 -3.90
CA PRO A 16 5.71 -2.61 -4.77
C PRO A 16 4.68 -1.58 -5.25
N ALA A 17 4.23 -0.67 -4.39
CA ALA A 17 3.31 0.39 -4.78
C ALA A 17 3.94 1.33 -5.82
N LEU A 18 5.20 1.73 -5.62
CA LEU A 18 5.95 2.54 -6.59
C LEU A 18 6.19 1.80 -7.91
N ALA A 19 6.41 0.47 -7.86
CA ALA A 19 6.55 -0.34 -9.06
C ALA A 19 5.23 -0.39 -9.85
N ILE A 20 4.10 -0.59 -9.16
CA ILE A 20 2.77 -0.53 -9.77
C ILE A 20 2.52 0.85 -10.37
N ALA A 21 2.80 1.93 -9.64
CA ALA A 21 2.65 3.30 -10.11
C ALA A 21 3.48 3.56 -11.39
N GLY A 22 4.74 3.11 -11.42
CA GLY A 22 5.62 3.23 -12.57
C GLY A 22 5.09 2.48 -13.80
N THR A 23 4.62 1.25 -13.61
CA THR A 23 4.02 0.45 -14.69
C THR A 23 2.73 1.09 -15.21
N VAL A 24 1.86 1.59 -14.31
CA VAL A 24 0.64 2.30 -14.74
C VAL A 24 1.00 3.54 -15.56
N ARG A 25 1.93 4.37 -15.11
CA ARG A 25 2.35 5.59 -15.84
C ARG A 25 2.95 5.26 -17.20
N GLN A 26 3.68 4.15 -17.31
CA GLN A 26 4.26 3.70 -18.57
C GLN A 26 3.21 3.28 -19.62
N HIS A 27 2.15 2.57 -19.17
CA HIS A 27 1.11 2.06 -20.07
C HIS A 27 -0.07 3.04 -20.25
N ASN A 28 -0.27 3.95 -19.30
CA ASN A 28 -1.30 4.98 -19.33
C ASN A 28 -0.73 6.30 -18.79
N PRO A 29 -0.03 7.08 -19.62
CA PRO A 29 0.59 8.34 -19.21
C PRO A 29 -0.41 9.37 -18.67
N GLU A 30 -1.66 9.32 -19.12
CA GLU A 30 -2.76 10.21 -18.69
C GLU A 30 -3.39 9.77 -17.35
N ALA A 31 -2.92 8.70 -16.72
CA ALA A 31 -3.43 8.29 -15.43
C ALA A 31 -3.01 9.27 -14.33
N GLU A 32 -3.99 9.76 -13.59
CA GLU A 32 -3.75 10.54 -12.38
C GLU A 32 -3.48 9.59 -11.20
N LEU A 33 -2.31 9.72 -10.61
CA LEU A 33 -1.88 8.89 -9.49
C LEU A 33 -1.77 9.74 -8.23
N LEU A 34 -2.32 9.25 -7.11
CA LEU A 34 -2.16 9.83 -5.79
C LEU A 34 -1.69 8.76 -4.82
N TYR A 35 -0.63 9.03 -4.10
CA TYR A 35 -0.16 8.12 -3.05
C TYR A 35 -0.58 8.65 -1.67
N VAL A 36 -1.14 7.77 -0.84
CA VAL A 36 -1.50 8.10 0.55
C VAL A 36 -0.64 7.30 1.50
N GLY A 37 0.00 8.01 2.43
CA GLY A 37 0.93 7.42 3.38
C GLY A 37 0.88 8.07 4.76
N ASN A 38 1.69 7.59 5.71
CA ASN A 38 1.76 8.19 7.04
C ASN A 38 2.59 9.46 7.02
N LYS A 39 2.09 10.51 7.67
CA LYS A 39 2.81 11.77 7.86
C LYS A 39 4.15 11.54 8.58
N GLY A 40 5.24 12.02 8.01
CA GLY A 40 6.59 11.81 8.51
C GLY A 40 7.10 10.36 8.36
N GLY A 41 6.37 9.51 7.64
CA GLY A 41 6.78 8.14 7.35
C GLY A 41 7.84 8.04 6.26
N MET A 42 8.45 6.85 6.14
CA MET A 42 9.42 6.55 5.06
C MET A 42 8.79 6.73 3.68
N GLU A 43 7.51 6.44 3.55
CA GLU A 43 6.73 6.57 2.32
C GLU A 43 6.65 8.02 1.84
N GLU A 44 6.53 9.01 2.72
CA GLU A 44 6.48 10.42 2.33
C GLU A 44 7.74 10.83 1.55
N ARG A 45 8.91 10.44 2.05
CA ARG A 45 10.18 10.70 1.39
C ARG A 45 10.32 9.91 0.07
N LEU A 46 10.12 8.59 0.10
CA LEU A 46 10.38 7.72 -1.06
C LEU A 46 9.41 8.00 -2.23
N VAL A 47 8.16 8.33 -1.93
CA VAL A 47 7.15 8.67 -2.94
C VAL A 47 7.44 10.03 -3.58
N SER A 48 7.83 11.03 -2.76
CA SER A 48 8.23 12.35 -3.24
C SER A 48 9.49 12.29 -4.10
N GLU A 49 10.51 11.52 -3.68
CA GLU A 49 11.72 11.27 -4.47
C GLU A 49 11.41 10.57 -5.81
N ALA A 50 10.36 9.74 -5.86
CA ALA A 50 9.90 9.08 -7.08
C ALA A 50 9.02 9.98 -7.97
N GLY A 51 8.72 11.22 -7.55
CA GLY A 51 7.96 12.21 -8.33
C GLY A 51 6.45 11.93 -8.40
N TYR A 52 5.88 11.29 -7.38
CA TYR A 52 4.43 11.09 -7.28
C TYR A 52 3.80 12.05 -6.26
N PRO A 53 2.56 12.53 -6.53
CA PRO A 53 1.78 13.27 -5.55
C PRO A 53 1.55 12.44 -4.29
N PHE A 54 1.74 13.07 -3.13
CA PHE A 54 1.59 12.43 -1.82
C PHE A 54 0.62 13.19 -0.94
N GLU A 55 -0.34 12.47 -0.34
CA GLU A 55 -1.27 13.02 0.64
C GLU A 55 -1.08 12.30 1.99
N PRO A 56 -0.72 13.04 3.05
CA PRO A 56 -0.45 12.42 4.35
C PRO A 56 -1.73 12.12 5.14
N ILE A 57 -1.73 10.98 5.83
CA ILE A 57 -2.64 10.69 6.94
C ILE A 57 -1.85 10.49 8.22
N THR A 58 -2.50 10.73 9.37
CA THR A 58 -1.87 10.48 10.67
C THR A 58 -2.37 9.16 11.24
N ILE A 59 -1.49 8.17 11.33
CA ILE A 59 -1.82 6.85 11.85
C ILE A 59 -0.61 6.21 12.54
N ALA A 60 -0.87 5.31 13.48
CA ALA A 60 0.16 4.51 14.15
C ALA A 60 -0.18 3.01 14.10
N GLY A 61 0.84 2.18 14.11
CA GLY A 61 0.69 0.73 14.23
C GLY A 61 0.44 0.29 15.67
N PHE A 62 -0.33 -0.78 15.85
CA PHE A 62 -0.56 -1.38 17.17
C PHE A 62 0.72 -2.04 17.73
N GLN A 63 0.95 -1.83 19.03
CA GLN A 63 2.03 -2.49 19.76
C GLN A 63 1.63 -3.94 20.07
N ARG A 64 2.46 -4.91 19.63
CA ARG A 64 2.18 -6.34 19.79
C ARG A 64 2.49 -6.89 21.19
N LYS A 65 3.46 -6.28 21.91
CA LYS A 65 3.83 -6.71 23.28
C LYS A 65 2.80 -6.21 24.28
N ILE A 66 2.32 -7.09 25.15
CA ILE A 66 1.38 -6.76 26.23
C ILE A 66 2.16 -6.11 27.38
N SER A 67 1.85 -4.83 27.67
CA SER A 67 2.32 -4.09 28.84
C SER A 67 1.38 -2.92 29.09
N LEU A 68 1.31 -2.39 30.33
CA LEU A 68 0.50 -1.22 30.67
C LEU A 68 0.84 -0.01 29.77
N LYS A 69 2.13 0.22 29.51
CA LYS A 69 2.60 1.27 28.62
C LYS A 69 2.11 1.06 27.17
N ASN A 70 2.09 -0.18 26.70
CA ASN A 70 1.61 -0.49 25.35
C ASN A 70 0.08 -0.46 25.27
N LEU A 71 -0.61 -0.77 26.35
CA LEU A 71 -2.07 -0.62 26.42
C LEU A 71 -2.48 0.85 26.25
N ALA A 72 -1.84 1.77 26.97
CA ALA A 72 -2.08 3.21 26.80
C ALA A 72 -1.77 3.69 25.37
N LYS A 73 -0.66 3.22 24.78
CA LYS A 73 -0.34 3.51 23.38
C LYS A 73 -1.37 2.96 22.40
N ASN A 74 -1.87 1.76 22.64
CA ASN A 74 -2.89 1.15 21.78
C ASN A 74 -4.24 1.89 21.86
N ILE A 75 -4.63 2.41 23.03
CA ILE A 75 -5.81 3.29 23.18
C ILE A 75 -5.62 4.55 22.29
N HIS A 76 -4.47 5.20 22.38
CA HIS A 76 -4.16 6.34 21.51
C HIS A 76 -4.21 5.95 20.02
N THR A 77 -3.68 4.78 19.65
CA THR A 77 -3.73 4.24 18.28
C THR A 77 -5.16 4.05 17.78
N VAL A 78 -6.10 3.65 18.62
CA VAL A 78 -7.52 3.57 18.26
C VAL A 78 -8.07 4.95 17.89
N GLY A 79 -7.76 5.99 18.68
CA GLY A 79 -8.14 7.37 18.33
C GLY A 79 -7.58 7.83 16.99
N LEU A 80 -6.28 7.54 16.74
CA LEU A 80 -5.65 7.82 15.44
C LEU A 80 -6.30 7.05 14.28
N LEU A 81 -6.72 5.80 14.50
CA LEU A 81 -7.40 5.00 13.49
C LEU A 81 -8.76 5.60 13.09
N ILE A 82 -9.50 6.12 14.07
CA ILE A 82 -10.78 6.82 13.81
C ILE A 82 -10.52 8.09 13.02
N ALA A 83 -9.53 8.89 13.40
CA ALA A 83 -9.14 10.10 12.70
C ALA A 83 -8.65 9.80 11.27
N ALA A 84 -7.79 8.79 11.11
CA ALA A 84 -7.30 8.33 9.81
C ALA A 84 -8.43 7.88 8.88
N ASN A 85 -9.48 7.24 9.42
CA ASN A 85 -10.65 6.87 8.62
C ASN A 85 -11.42 8.12 8.12
N GLY A 86 -11.52 9.17 8.93
CA GLY A 86 -12.09 10.47 8.53
C GLY A 86 -11.25 11.16 7.43
N GLN A 87 -9.92 11.22 7.62
CA GLN A 87 -8.97 11.75 6.65
C GLN A 87 -9.05 10.97 5.32
N SER A 88 -9.07 9.63 5.40
CA SER A 88 -9.20 8.75 4.22
C SER A 88 -10.45 9.05 3.40
N LYS A 89 -11.60 9.19 4.06
CA LYS A 89 -12.87 9.53 3.39
C LYS A 89 -12.81 10.88 2.70
N ARG A 90 -12.17 11.89 3.32
CA ARG A 90 -12.00 13.21 2.72
C ARG A 90 -11.13 13.12 1.47
N ILE A 91 -9.95 12.50 1.57
CA ILE A 91 -9.02 12.33 0.44
C ILE A 91 -9.73 11.62 -0.73
N ILE A 92 -10.46 10.53 -0.45
CA ILE A 92 -11.21 9.79 -1.47
C ILE A 92 -12.29 10.65 -2.13
N LYS A 93 -13.03 11.46 -1.37
CA LYS A 93 -14.05 12.37 -1.90
C LYS A 93 -13.46 13.47 -2.78
N ASP A 94 -12.31 14.00 -2.39
CA ASP A 94 -11.63 15.09 -3.09
C ASP A 94 -10.94 14.60 -4.36
N PHE A 95 -10.22 13.47 -4.28
CA PHE A 95 -9.52 12.89 -5.43
C PHE A 95 -10.43 12.12 -6.39
N LYS A 96 -11.49 11.47 -5.88
CA LYS A 96 -12.46 10.65 -6.64
C LYS A 96 -11.77 9.54 -7.46
N PRO A 97 -11.06 8.62 -6.81
CA PRO A 97 -10.37 7.55 -7.51
C PRO A 97 -11.35 6.57 -8.17
N ASP A 98 -10.99 6.08 -9.35
CA ASP A 98 -11.68 4.98 -10.02
C ASP A 98 -11.37 3.63 -9.35
N VAL A 99 -10.17 3.52 -8.73
CA VAL A 99 -9.69 2.34 -8.03
C VAL A 99 -8.68 2.72 -6.95
N CYS A 100 -8.68 1.97 -5.83
CA CYS A 100 -7.68 2.08 -4.79
C CYS A 100 -6.82 0.82 -4.73
N VAL A 101 -5.49 0.97 -4.69
CA VAL A 101 -4.53 -0.14 -4.64
C VAL A 101 -3.79 -0.11 -3.31
N GLY A 102 -3.84 -1.19 -2.55
CA GLY A 102 -3.11 -1.34 -1.30
C GLY A 102 -2.01 -2.38 -1.41
N THR A 103 -0.82 -2.03 -0.93
CA THR A 103 0.33 -2.93 -0.92
C THR A 103 0.74 -3.36 0.50
N GLY A 104 -0.10 -3.06 1.48
CA GLY A 104 0.11 -3.50 2.86
C GLY A 104 0.61 -2.41 3.81
N GLY A 105 0.94 -2.85 5.03
CA GLY A 105 1.19 -1.96 6.15
C GLY A 105 -0.09 -1.44 6.80
N TYR A 106 0.04 -0.89 8.01
CA TYR A 106 -1.10 -0.35 8.77
C TYR A 106 -1.72 0.88 8.10
N VAL A 107 -0.97 1.56 7.25
CA VAL A 107 -1.39 2.77 6.54
C VAL A 107 -2.45 2.48 5.47
N SER A 108 -2.33 1.37 4.74
CA SER A 108 -3.29 1.01 3.69
C SER A 108 -4.68 0.64 4.23
N GLY A 109 -4.76 0.19 5.49
CA GLY A 109 -5.99 -0.29 6.11
C GLY A 109 -7.15 0.72 6.07
N PRO A 110 -7.01 1.92 6.65
CA PRO A 110 -8.07 2.93 6.65
C PRO A 110 -8.50 3.36 5.26
N ILE A 111 -7.54 3.53 4.34
CA ILE A 111 -7.79 3.96 2.96
C ILE A 111 -8.66 2.93 2.23
N LEU A 112 -8.20 1.68 2.17
CA LEU A 112 -8.91 0.63 1.45
C LEU A 112 -10.28 0.32 2.09
N ARG A 113 -10.35 0.36 3.43
CA ARG A 113 -11.63 0.19 4.12
C ARG A 113 -12.62 1.31 3.81
N ALA A 114 -12.14 2.56 3.75
CA ALA A 114 -12.97 3.70 3.39
C ALA A 114 -13.43 3.59 1.94
N ALA A 115 -12.53 3.26 1.01
CA ALA A 115 -12.84 3.05 -0.40
C ALA A 115 -13.91 1.96 -0.59
N ALA A 116 -13.71 0.78 0.00
CA ALA A 116 -14.67 -0.32 -0.07
C ALA A 116 -16.05 0.07 0.45
N LYS A 117 -16.13 0.81 1.59
CA LYS A 117 -17.40 1.33 2.13
C LYS A 117 -18.07 2.39 1.27
N MET A 118 -17.31 3.06 0.42
CA MET A 118 -17.81 4.06 -0.52
C MET A 118 -18.13 3.47 -1.90
N GLY A 119 -18.04 2.14 -2.06
CA GLY A 119 -18.31 1.44 -3.31
C GLY A 119 -17.22 1.57 -4.36
N ILE A 120 -16.03 2.06 -3.97
CA ILE A 120 -14.89 2.19 -4.87
C ILE A 120 -14.14 0.86 -4.92
N PRO A 121 -13.82 0.33 -6.10
CA PRO A 121 -13.05 -0.89 -6.28
C PRO A 121 -11.72 -0.84 -5.53
N ILE A 122 -11.38 -1.93 -4.82
CA ILE A 122 -10.06 -2.06 -4.17
C ILE A 122 -9.31 -3.26 -4.72
N LEU A 123 -8.02 -3.07 -4.96
CA LEU A 123 -7.06 -4.11 -5.30
C LEU A 123 -6.03 -4.22 -4.18
N ILE A 124 -5.60 -5.43 -3.85
CA ILE A 124 -4.61 -5.66 -2.80
C ILE A 124 -3.46 -6.45 -3.40
N HIS A 125 -2.23 -6.03 -3.14
CA HIS A 125 -1.03 -6.80 -3.43
C HIS A 125 -0.36 -7.25 -2.12
N GLU A 126 -0.12 -8.55 -1.98
CA GLU A 126 0.59 -9.16 -0.84
C GLU A 126 1.93 -9.72 -1.29
N GLN A 127 3.01 -9.27 -0.65
CA GLN A 127 4.38 -9.62 -0.99
C GLN A 127 4.89 -10.87 -0.27
N ASN A 128 4.26 -11.24 0.83
CA ASN A 128 4.74 -12.28 1.74
C ASN A 128 3.95 -13.58 1.56
N ALA A 129 4.61 -14.72 1.77
CA ALA A 129 3.94 -16.02 1.85
C ALA A 129 2.97 -16.12 3.04
N PHE A 130 3.19 -15.30 4.08
CA PHE A 130 2.27 -15.16 5.21
C PHE A 130 1.63 -13.76 5.17
N PRO A 131 0.36 -13.64 4.75
CA PRO A 131 -0.30 -12.35 4.57
C PRO A 131 -0.39 -11.52 5.84
N GLY A 132 -0.21 -10.21 5.68
CA GLY A 132 -0.37 -9.25 6.74
C GLY A 132 -1.83 -9.14 7.23
N MET A 133 -2.01 -8.61 8.44
CA MET A 133 -3.34 -8.42 9.04
C MET A 133 -4.28 -7.60 8.14
N THR A 134 -3.77 -6.54 7.54
CA THR A 134 -4.55 -5.68 6.64
C THR A 134 -5.05 -6.45 5.43
N THR A 135 -4.19 -7.26 4.80
CA THR A 135 -4.56 -8.13 3.68
C THR A 135 -5.65 -9.10 4.08
N LYS A 136 -5.48 -9.83 5.21
CA LYS A 136 -6.48 -10.79 5.72
C LYS A 136 -7.84 -10.15 5.98
N MET A 137 -7.87 -8.94 6.55
CA MET A 137 -9.12 -8.25 6.89
C MET A 137 -9.86 -7.69 5.68
N LEU A 138 -9.13 -7.27 4.65
CA LEU A 138 -9.71 -6.53 3.53
C LEU A 138 -9.84 -7.36 2.25
N SER A 139 -9.20 -8.53 2.16
CA SER A 139 -9.22 -9.39 0.97
C SER A 139 -10.64 -9.73 0.51
N LYS A 140 -11.56 -10.00 1.45
CA LYS A 140 -12.97 -10.30 1.16
C LYS A 140 -13.77 -9.14 0.53
N TYR A 141 -13.24 -7.92 0.56
CA TYR A 141 -13.85 -6.74 -0.07
C TYR A 141 -13.13 -6.34 -1.37
N ALA A 142 -12.05 -7.03 -1.71
CA ALA A 142 -11.24 -6.69 -2.87
C ALA A 142 -11.80 -7.30 -4.16
N GLN A 143 -11.73 -6.55 -5.25
CA GLN A 143 -12.02 -7.06 -6.60
C GLN A 143 -10.94 -8.05 -7.04
N LYS A 144 -9.70 -7.86 -6.59
CA LYS A 144 -8.59 -8.80 -6.79
C LYS A 144 -7.60 -8.70 -5.62
N VAL A 145 -7.08 -9.87 -5.23
CA VAL A 145 -5.93 -10.00 -4.36
C VAL A 145 -4.79 -10.59 -5.17
N MET A 146 -3.77 -9.78 -5.43
CA MET A 146 -2.58 -10.15 -6.17
C MET A 146 -1.54 -10.69 -5.19
N LEU A 147 -1.07 -11.90 -5.39
CA LEU A 147 -0.09 -12.54 -4.50
C LEU A 147 1.27 -12.64 -5.19
N ALA A 148 2.32 -12.30 -4.46
CA ALA A 148 3.68 -12.57 -4.89
C ALA A 148 4.02 -14.06 -4.84
N VAL A 149 3.42 -14.79 -3.90
CA VAL A 149 3.65 -16.22 -3.64
C VAL A 149 2.31 -16.92 -3.44
N GLU A 150 2.11 -18.02 -4.14
CA GLU A 150 0.87 -18.81 -4.12
C GLU A 150 0.51 -19.31 -2.71
N ASP A 151 1.50 -19.67 -1.91
CA ASP A 151 1.30 -20.16 -0.54
C ASP A 151 0.52 -19.20 0.37
N ALA A 152 0.51 -17.91 0.07
CA ALA A 152 -0.26 -16.90 0.80
C ALA A 152 -1.77 -17.17 0.74
N GLN A 153 -2.26 -17.81 -0.31
CA GLN A 153 -3.68 -18.15 -0.50
C GLN A 153 -4.24 -18.98 0.65
N LYS A 154 -3.45 -19.88 1.22
CA LYS A 154 -3.85 -20.77 2.33
C LYS A 154 -4.36 -20.02 3.59
N TYR A 155 -4.01 -18.74 3.70
CA TYR A 155 -4.34 -17.91 4.86
C TYR A 155 -5.44 -16.87 4.58
N LEU A 156 -6.01 -16.88 3.37
CA LEU A 156 -7.08 -15.98 2.95
C LEU A 156 -8.40 -16.74 2.85
N ASP A 157 -9.50 -15.98 2.81
CA ASP A 157 -10.81 -16.55 2.60
C ASP A 157 -10.88 -17.22 1.21
N PRO A 158 -11.37 -18.45 1.08
CA PRO A 158 -11.48 -19.15 -0.21
C PRO A 158 -12.30 -18.41 -1.27
N SER A 159 -13.21 -17.51 -0.85
CA SER A 159 -14.02 -16.69 -1.76
C SER A 159 -13.27 -15.49 -2.34
N CYS A 160 -12.05 -15.18 -1.85
CA CYS A 160 -11.27 -14.06 -2.37
C CYS A 160 -10.89 -14.28 -3.84
N PRO A 161 -11.09 -13.28 -4.72
CA PRO A 161 -10.68 -13.36 -6.11
C PRO A 161 -9.15 -13.17 -6.24
N ILE A 162 -8.41 -14.28 -6.14
CA ILE A 162 -6.94 -14.31 -6.08
C ILE A 162 -6.33 -14.44 -7.49
N VAL A 163 -5.17 -13.82 -7.68
CA VAL A 163 -4.28 -14.02 -8.82
C VAL A 163 -2.82 -13.99 -8.33
N VAL A 164 -2.01 -14.94 -8.79
CA VAL A 164 -0.56 -14.94 -8.52
C VAL A 164 0.14 -14.12 -9.60
N THR A 165 0.77 -13.01 -9.18
CA THR A 165 1.40 -12.05 -10.08
C THR A 165 2.92 -11.98 -9.93
N GLY A 166 3.47 -12.59 -8.88
CA GLY A 166 4.83 -12.28 -8.45
C GLY A 166 4.90 -10.91 -7.74
N ASN A 167 6.10 -10.53 -7.35
CA ASN A 167 6.33 -9.25 -6.69
C ASN A 167 6.64 -8.16 -7.73
N PRO A 168 5.93 -7.03 -7.76
CA PRO A 168 6.21 -5.94 -8.69
C PRO A 168 7.62 -5.37 -8.47
N VAL A 169 8.35 -5.18 -9.56
CA VAL A 169 9.70 -4.62 -9.56
C VAL A 169 9.71 -3.33 -10.37
N ARG A 170 10.39 -2.31 -9.84
CA ARG A 170 10.50 -1.02 -10.52
C ARG A 170 11.19 -1.18 -11.88
N PRO A 171 10.68 -0.57 -12.98
CA PRO A 171 11.26 -0.70 -14.31
C PRO A 171 12.76 -0.39 -14.38
N ALA A 172 13.22 0.60 -13.61
CA ALA A 172 14.64 0.97 -13.53
C ALA A 172 15.55 -0.16 -13.03
N ILE A 173 15.02 -1.11 -12.23
CA ILE A 173 15.79 -2.27 -11.77
C ILE A 173 15.90 -3.30 -12.90
N LEU A 174 14.83 -3.49 -13.67
CA LEU A 174 14.79 -4.44 -14.78
C LEU A 174 15.67 -4.01 -15.95
N SER A 175 15.81 -2.70 -16.18
CA SER A 175 16.65 -2.11 -17.22
C SER A 175 18.10 -1.86 -16.81
N ALA A 176 18.47 -2.13 -15.54
CA ALA A 176 19.81 -1.87 -15.03
C ALA A 176 20.87 -2.74 -15.74
N GLN A 177 21.90 -2.09 -16.27
CA GLN A 177 23.02 -2.76 -16.90
C GLN A 177 24.10 -3.08 -15.86
N ARG A 178 24.52 -4.35 -15.79
CA ARG A 178 25.49 -4.85 -14.81
C ARG A 178 26.78 -4.03 -14.80
N GLU A 179 27.37 -3.77 -15.95
CA GLU A 179 28.65 -3.05 -16.06
C GLU A 179 28.52 -1.59 -15.57
N THR A 180 27.43 -0.93 -15.95
CA THR A 180 27.15 0.44 -15.47
C THR A 180 26.93 0.48 -13.96
N ALA A 181 26.23 -0.50 -13.41
CA ALA A 181 25.98 -0.60 -11.97
C ALA A 181 27.28 -0.85 -11.21
N ARG A 182 28.15 -1.77 -11.70
CA ARG A 182 29.47 -2.04 -11.09
C ARG A 182 30.33 -0.77 -11.06
N LYS A 183 30.47 -0.06 -12.19
CA LYS A 183 31.21 1.21 -12.24
C LYS A 183 30.70 2.25 -11.23
N LYS A 184 29.38 2.38 -11.08
CA LYS A 184 28.80 3.31 -10.11
C LYS A 184 29.06 2.94 -8.65
N LEU A 185 29.25 1.65 -8.38
CA LEU A 185 29.54 1.12 -7.05
C LEU A 185 31.05 1.01 -6.77
N GLY A 186 31.91 1.36 -7.73
CA GLY A 186 33.36 1.21 -7.60
C GLY A 186 33.84 -0.23 -7.59
N LEU A 187 33.11 -1.14 -8.24
CA LEU A 187 33.39 -2.60 -8.33
C LEU A 187 33.96 -2.99 -9.67
#